data_849e1435468750ad7df4f0563647edf8
#
_entry.id   849e1435468750ad7df4f0563647edf8
#
_cell.length_a   1.000
_cell.length_b   1.000
_cell.length_c   1.000
_cell.angle_alpha   90.00
_cell.angle_beta   90.00
_cell.angle_gamma   90.00
#
_symmetry.space_group_name_H-M   'P 1'
#
loop_
_entity.id
_entity.type
_entity.pdbx_description
1 polymer ?
#
loop_
_entity_poly.entity_id
_entity_poly.type
_entity_poly.pdbx_seq_one_letter_code
_entity_poly.pdbx_strand_id
1 'polypeptide(L)'
;MRKINFISAALICLAVSPAFAISDKPYITAADVDFPNLLPPPPKEDSPAGKRDVEAIINLQKNMTPQLDAAIHHDLDQSVYTVAGPVLGPKFTKENFPLAGEFFAKVTKDAGVGVGPIKQKYKKVRPYQYSKDIHADEDIAKAAGGPTYPSGHSTTAAEVALLLGLMVPEKRDALYERSDEYAIHRITSGAAYPSDRWGGYITASLAINQMMKNPEFRADYETVKAEIRKGLNLN
;
A
#
# COMPACT_ATOMS: atom_id res chain seq x y z
N MET A 1 59.45 -45.70 22.00
CA MET A 1 58.02 -45.72 21.80
C MET A 1 57.56 -44.28 21.60
N ARG A 2 57.25 -43.86 20.33
CA ARG A 2 56.78 -42.49 19.99
C ARG A 2 55.25 -42.50 20.05
N LYS A 3 54.68 -41.63 20.89
CA LYS A 3 53.20 -41.41 20.96
C LYS A 3 52.81 -40.47 19.83
N ILE A 4 51.94 -40.92 18.94
CA ILE A 4 51.32 -40.13 17.88
C ILE A 4 50.05 -39.54 18.46
N ASN A 5 50.00 -38.20 18.61
CA ASN A 5 48.81 -37.47 18.98
C ASN A 5 47.97 -37.21 17.72
N PHE A 6 46.80 -37.76 17.61
CA PHE A 6 45.81 -37.42 16.60
C PHE A 6 45.07 -36.14 17.03
N ILE A 7 45.28 -35.07 16.29
CA ILE A 7 44.51 -33.83 16.41
C ILE A 7 43.28 -34.03 15.52
N SER A 8 42.11 -34.25 16.12
CA SER A 8 40.83 -34.26 15.44
C SER A 8 40.45 -32.79 15.08
N ALA A 9 40.55 -32.43 13.83
CA ALA A 9 39.98 -31.18 13.33
C ALA A 9 38.47 -31.31 13.21
N ALA A 10 37.73 -30.65 14.10
CA ALA A 10 36.30 -30.52 13.98
C ALA A 10 35.97 -29.52 12.84
N LEU A 11 35.41 -30.04 11.76
CA LEU A 11 34.90 -29.23 10.66
C LEU A 11 33.59 -28.56 11.11
N ILE A 12 33.64 -27.30 11.47
CA ILE A 12 32.43 -26.50 11.75
C ILE A 12 31.83 -26.16 10.38
N CYS A 13 30.82 -26.94 9.95
CA CYS A 13 29.94 -26.54 8.85
C CYS A 13 29.10 -25.35 9.32
N LEU A 14 29.50 -24.14 8.96
CA LEU A 14 28.64 -22.97 9.00
C LEU A 14 27.53 -23.23 7.98
N ALA A 15 26.36 -23.62 8.47
CA ALA A 15 25.13 -23.62 7.68
C ALA A 15 24.83 -22.16 7.32
N VAL A 16 25.21 -21.76 6.12
CA VAL A 16 24.74 -20.50 5.51
C VAL A 16 23.26 -20.72 5.27
N SER A 17 22.41 -20.18 6.15
CA SER A 17 20.97 -20.09 5.87
C SER A 17 20.81 -19.34 4.56
N PRO A 18 20.03 -19.84 3.60
CA PRO A 18 19.75 -19.08 2.38
C PRO A 18 19.20 -17.72 2.81
N ALA A 19 19.83 -16.65 2.35
CA ALA A 19 19.28 -15.32 2.52
C ALA A 19 17.94 -15.32 1.76
N PHE A 20 16.84 -15.24 2.49
CA PHE A 20 15.52 -15.05 1.91
C PHE A 20 15.51 -13.65 1.28
N ALA A 21 15.54 -13.57 -0.03
CA ALA A 21 15.40 -12.35 -0.81
C ALA A 21 14.04 -12.37 -1.50
N ILE A 22 13.40 -11.22 -1.57
CA ILE A 22 12.17 -11.06 -2.35
C ILE A 22 12.51 -11.18 -3.84
N SER A 23 11.68 -11.89 -4.59
CA SER A 23 11.84 -12.08 -6.03
C SER A 23 11.98 -10.74 -6.77
N ASP A 24 12.91 -10.65 -7.72
CA ASP A 24 13.09 -9.47 -8.57
C ASP A 24 12.14 -9.43 -9.77
N LYS A 25 11.49 -10.56 -10.11
CA LYS A 25 10.54 -10.65 -11.22
C LYS A 25 9.17 -10.04 -10.86
N PRO A 26 8.50 -9.35 -11.80
CA PRO A 26 7.15 -8.85 -11.56
C PRO A 26 6.18 -9.96 -11.14
N TYR A 27 5.32 -9.67 -10.16
CA TYR A 27 4.25 -10.60 -9.77
C TYR A 27 3.08 -10.58 -10.75
N ILE A 28 2.81 -9.40 -11.35
CA ILE A 28 1.84 -9.21 -12.43
C ILE A 28 2.38 -8.22 -13.46
N THR A 29 1.87 -8.32 -14.67
CA THR A 29 2.14 -7.42 -15.78
C THR A 29 0.83 -6.84 -16.33
N ALA A 30 0.92 -5.84 -17.20
CA ALA A 30 -0.26 -5.25 -17.84
C ALA A 30 -1.05 -6.26 -18.72
N ALA A 31 -0.43 -7.37 -19.11
CA ALA A 31 -1.09 -8.43 -19.90
C ALA A 31 -1.95 -9.38 -19.04
N ASP A 32 -1.73 -9.40 -17.72
CA ASP A 32 -2.39 -10.35 -16.83
C ASP A 32 -3.79 -9.90 -16.40
N VAL A 33 -4.08 -8.59 -16.43
CA VAL A 33 -5.36 -8.01 -15.98
C VAL A 33 -5.75 -6.82 -16.85
N ASP A 34 -6.94 -6.87 -17.43
CA ASP A 34 -7.51 -5.74 -18.18
C ASP A 34 -8.15 -4.70 -17.24
N PHE A 35 -7.33 -4.10 -16.40
CA PHE A 35 -7.76 -3.09 -15.44
C PHE A 35 -8.64 -1.97 -16.04
N PRO A 36 -8.29 -1.38 -17.22
CA PRO A 36 -9.08 -0.30 -17.79
C PRO A 36 -10.52 -0.66 -18.13
N ASN A 37 -10.82 -1.93 -18.37
CA ASN A 37 -12.17 -2.39 -18.67
C ASN A 37 -12.90 -2.99 -17.46
N LEU A 38 -12.15 -3.40 -16.43
CA LEU A 38 -12.72 -3.94 -15.19
C LEU A 38 -13.13 -2.85 -14.19
N LEU A 39 -12.48 -1.68 -14.21
CA LEU A 39 -12.87 -0.60 -13.31
C LEU A 39 -14.06 0.19 -13.88
N PRO A 40 -15.06 0.49 -13.03
CA PRO A 40 -16.14 1.39 -13.43
C PRO A 40 -15.59 2.80 -13.74
N PRO A 41 -16.22 3.56 -14.64
CA PRO A 41 -15.82 4.95 -14.87
C PRO A 41 -16.03 5.78 -13.60
N PRO A 42 -15.15 6.75 -13.30
CA PRO A 42 -15.39 7.68 -12.21
C PRO A 42 -16.60 8.56 -12.51
N PRO A 43 -17.32 9.04 -11.49
CA PRO A 43 -18.36 10.04 -11.69
C PRO A 43 -17.80 11.28 -12.35
N LYS A 44 -18.58 11.88 -13.30
CA LYS A 44 -18.30 13.23 -13.79
C LYS A 44 -18.55 14.23 -12.67
N GLU A 45 -17.73 15.26 -12.59
CA GLU A 45 -17.76 16.22 -11.48
C GLU A 45 -19.09 16.98 -11.41
N ASP A 46 -19.74 17.26 -12.55
CA ASP A 46 -21.04 17.93 -12.66
C ASP A 46 -22.26 17.02 -12.44
N SER A 47 -22.03 15.69 -12.39
CA SER A 47 -23.07 14.71 -12.11
C SER A 47 -23.52 14.76 -10.63
N PRO A 48 -24.72 14.21 -10.28
CA PRO A 48 -25.15 14.14 -8.89
C PRO A 48 -24.17 13.41 -7.98
N ALA A 49 -23.47 12.39 -8.48
CA ALA A 49 -22.46 11.66 -7.73
C ALA A 49 -21.18 12.49 -7.54
N GLY A 50 -20.70 13.17 -8.59
CA GLY A 50 -19.54 14.04 -8.51
C GLY A 50 -19.76 15.24 -7.59
N LYS A 51 -20.96 15.84 -7.61
CA LYS A 51 -21.31 16.93 -6.69
C LYS A 51 -21.30 16.46 -5.23
N ARG A 52 -21.78 15.24 -4.93
CA ARG A 52 -21.67 14.67 -3.58
C ARG A 52 -20.22 14.43 -3.17
N ASP A 53 -19.36 13.99 -4.10
CA ASP A 53 -17.92 13.85 -3.85
C ASP A 53 -17.27 15.18 -3.45
N VAL A 54 -17.57 16.26 -4.19
CA VAL A 54 -17.08 17.61 -3.90
C VAL A 54 -17.57 18.11 -2.53
N GLU A 55 -18.88 17.95 -2.25
CA GLU A 55 -19.47 18.37 -0.99
C GLU A 55 -18.87 17.60 0.20
N ALA A 56 -18.59 16.31 0.05
CA ALA A 56 -17.94 15.51 1.08
C ALA A 56 -16.54 16.04 1.43
N ILE A 57 -15.75 16.43 0.44
CA ILE A 57 -14.42 17.01 0.66
C ILE A 57 -14.53 18.34 1.42
N ILE A 58 -15.40 19.25 0.96
CA ILE A 58 -15.62 20.55 1.60
C ILE A 58 -16.03 20.36 3.06
N ASN A 59 -16.92 19.40 3.34
CA ASN A 59 -17.35 19.11 4.71
C ASN A 59 -16.24 18.51 5.58
N LEU A 60 -15.38 17.66 5.05
CA LEU A 60 -14.20 17.15 5.76
C LEU A 60 -13.22 18.28 6.10
N GLN A 61 -12.97 19.18 5.17
CA GLN A 61 -12.03 20.30 5.36
C GLN A 61 -12.50 21.32 6.40
N LYS A 62 -13.80 21.46 6.66
CA LYS A 62 -14.33 22.31 7.75
C LYS A 62 -13.86 21.87 9.14
N ASN A 63 -13.50 20.60 9.29
CA ASN A 63 -13.06 20.02 10.56
C ASN A 63 -11.53 19.83 10.61
N MET A 64 -10.78 20.52 9.75
CA MET A 64 -9.31 20.47 9.76
C MET A 64 -8.77 21.00 11.10
N THR A 65 -7.84 20.26 11.68
CA THR A 65 -7.10 20.64 12.88
C THR A 65 -5.60 20.53 12.62
N PRO A 66 -4.73 21.20 13.37
CA PRO A 66 -3.28 21.03 13.20
C PRO A 66 -2.81 19.58 13.35
N GLN A 67 -3.46 18.81 14.22
CA GLN A 67 -3.13 17.38 14.42
C GLN A 67 -3.53 16.53 13.21
N LEU A 68 -4.72 16.77 12.64
CA LEU A 68 -5.16 16.10 11.42
C LEU A 68 -4.29 16.48 10.23
N ASP A 69 -3.93 17.74 10.10
CA ASP A 69 -3.05 18.23 9.06
C ASP A 69 -1.66 17.54 9.12
N ALA A 70 -1.07 17.45 10.31
CA ALA A 70 0.18 16.73 10.51
C ALA A 70 0.07 15.23 10.16
N ALA A 71 -1.06 14.59 10.50
CA ALA A 71 -1.31 13.19 10.13
C ALA A 71 -1.47 13.00 8.62
N ILE A 72 -2.13 13.94 7.95
CA ILE A 72 -2.26 13.97 6.49
C ILE A 72 -0.88 14.06 5.81
N HIS A 73 0.00 14.93 6.30
CA HIS A 73 1.35 15.07 5.78
C HIS A 73 2.22 13.83 6.06
N HIS A 74 2.11 13.23 7.23
CA HIS A 74 2.75 11.95 7.53
C HIS A 74 2.33 10.88 6.53
N ASP A 75 1.06 10.83 6.16
CA ASP A 75 0.49 9.85 5.26
C ASP A 75 0.75 10.14 3.75
N LEU A 76 1.60 11.11 3.42
CA LEU A 76 2.13 11.25 2.07
C LEU A 76 3.11 10.12 1.71
N ASP A 77 3.78 9.56 2.70
CA ASP A 77 4.64 8.38 2.53
C ASP A 77 3.77 7.11 2.36
N GLN A 78 4.06 6.34 1.31
CA GLN A 78 3.33 5.13 0.94
C GLN A 78 4.03 3.84 1.40
N SER A 79 4.96 3.93 2.34
CA SER A 79 5.61 2.74 2.86
C SER A 79 4.65 1.91 3.72
N VAL A 80 4.86 0.60 3.76
CA VAL A 80 4.11 -0.30 4.64
C VAL A 80 4.25 0.12 6.11
N TYR A 81 5.35 0.74 6.46
CA TYR A 81 5.63 1.19 7.84
C TYR A 81 4.76 2.37 8.23
N THR A 82 4.55 3.32 7.32
CA THR A 82 3.63 4.46 7.51
C THR A 82 2.18 4.00 7.57
N VAL A 83 1.79 3.12 6.64
CA VAL A 83 0.40 2.64 6.58
C VAL A 83 0.06 1.74 7.77
N ALA A 84 0.90 0.77 8.11
CA ALA A 84 0.58 -0.25 9.12
C ALA A 84 1.24 -0.02 10.49
N GLY A 85 2.25 0.83 10.58
CA GLY A 85 2.98 1.10 11.83
C GLY A 85 2.09 1.50 13.00
N PRO A 86 1.10 2.38 12.83
CA PRO A 86 0.16 2.74 13.90
C PRO A 86 -0.59 1.54 14.50
N VAL A 87 -0.81 0.48 13.72
CA VAL A 87 -1.53 -0.74 14.16
C VAL A 87 -0.58 -1.81 14.69
N LEU A 88 0.57 -2.02 14.02
CA LEU A 88 1.51 -3.07 14.37
C LEU A 88 2.49 -2.66 15.48
N GLY A 89 2.55 -1.37 15.77
CA GLY A 89 3.31 -0.80 16.88
C GLY A 89 4.72 -0.32 16.51
N PRO A 90 5.41 0.35 17.44
CA PRO A 90 6.64 1.10 17.17
C PRO A 90 7.85 0.25 16.77
N LYS A 91 7.77 -1.07 16.94
CA LYS A 91 8.80 -2.00 16.47
C LYS A 91 8.68 -2.33 14.99
N PHE A 92 7.55 -1.99 14.35
CA PHE A 92 7.35 -2.26 12.93
C PHE A 92 8.06 -1.21 12.08
N THR A 93 9.35 -1.40 11.90
CA THR A 93 10.27 -0.50 11.18
C THR A 93 11.06 -1.25 10.10
N LYS A 94 11.65 -0.50 9.18
CA LYS A 94 12.47 -1.04 8.09
C LYS A 94 13.65 -1.90 8.60
N GLU A 95 14.25 -1.50 9.72
CA GLU A 95 15.39 -2.21 10.33
C GLU A 95 14.97 -3.56 10.91
N ASN A 96 13.78 -3.64 11.49
CA ASN A 96 13.29 -4.84 12.15
C ASN A 96 12.53 -5.79 11.21
N PHE A 97 11.95 -5.25 10.11
CA PHE A 97 11.12 -6.00 9.15
C PHE A 97 11.53 -5.65 7.70
N PRO A 98 12.79 -5.86 7.30
CA PRO A 98 13.26 -5.45 5.98
C PRO A 98 12.52 -6.14 4.82
N LEU A 99 12.20 -7.43 4.95
CA LEU A 99 11.50 -8.16 3.89
C LEU A 99 10.06 -7.65 3.69
N ALA A 100 9.39 -7.24 4.76
CA ALA A 100 8.08 -6.60 4.65
C ALA A 100 8.17 -5.33 3.77
N GLY A 101 9.17 -4.47 4.00
CA GLY A 101 9.38 -3.27 3.20
C GLY A 101 9.62 -3.57 1.72
N GLU A 102 10.49 -4.52 1.41
CA GLU A 102 10.80 -4.93 0.04
C GLU A 102 9.58 -5.51 -0.67
N PHE A 103 8.87 -6.42 0.00
CA PHE A 103 7.68 -7.07 -0.54
C PHE A 103 6.56 -6.08 -0.85
N PHE A 104 6.19 -5.22 0.11
CA PHE A 104 5.11 -4.28 -0.09
C PHE A 104 5.45 -3.18 -1.10
N ALA A 105 6.71 -2.72 -1.15
CA ALA A 105 7.16 -1.81 -2.19
C ALA A 105 7.02 -2.44 -3.59
N LYS A 106 7.34 -3.72 -3.72
CA LYS A 106 7.17 -4.46 -4.97
C LYS A 106 5.69 -4.68 -5.31
N VAL A 107 4.85 -5.06 -4.36
CA VAL A 107 3.39 -5.20 -4.55
C VAL A 107 2.80 -3.91 -5.12
N THR A 108 3.08 -2.77 -4.46
CA THR A 108 2.59 -1.45 -4.90
C THR A 108 3.12 -1.08 -6.29
N LYS A 109 4.40 -1.33 -6.57
CA LYS A 109 4.98 -1.09 -7.89
C LYS A 109 4.29 -1.91 -8.97
N ASP A 110 4.11 -3.20 -8.72
CA ASP A 110 3.51 -4.13 -9.69
C ASP A 110 2.02 -3.85 -9.90
N ALA A 111 1.25 -3.48 -8.86
CA ALA A 111 -0.13 -3.03 -9.00
C ALA A 111 -0.27 -1.71 -9.78
N GLY A 112 0.79 -0.91 -9.81
CA GLY A 112 0.87 0.31 -10.62
C GLY A 112 0.63 0.11 -12.11
N VAL A 113 0.82 -1.13 -12.63
CA VAL A 113 0.48 -1.48 -14.02
C VAL A 113 -1.01 -1.29 -14.32
N GLY A 114 -1.87 -1.37 -13.29
CA GLY A 114 -3.30 -1.08 -13.41
C GLY A 114 -3.63 0.40 -13.25
N VAL A 115 -2.99 1.08 -12.32
CA VAL A 115 -3.29 2.49 -11.98
C VAL A 115 -2.96 3.44 -13.12
N GLY A 116 -1.77 3.31 -13.71
CA GLY A 116 -1.29 4.21 -14.76
C GLY A 116 -2.21 4.30 -15.99
N PRO A 117 -2.54 3.18 -16.66
CA PRO A 117 -3.43 3.16 -17.81
C PRO A 117 -4.81 3.74 -17.54
N ILE A 118 -5.38 3.49 -16.35
CA ILE A 118 -6.70 4.02 -15.98
C ILE A 118 -6.64 5.53 -15.81
N LYS A 119 -5.60 6.06 -15.16
CA LYS A 119 -5.36 7.50 -15.06
C LYS A 119 -5.31 8.17 -16.44
N GLN A 120 -4.64 7.55 -17.40
CA GLN A 120 -4.55 8.04 -18.78
C GLN A 120 -5.89 7.94 -19.53
N LYS A 121 -6.67 6.88 -19.27
CA LYS A 121 -7.99 6.69 -19.90
C LYS A 121 -8.98 7.78 -19.47
N TYR A 122 -9.07 8.07 -18.18
CA TYR A 122 -10.11 8.97 -17.64
C TYR A 122 -9.64 10.41 -17.48
N LYS A 123 -8.35 10.67 -17.28
CA LYS A 123 -7.73 12.01 -17.11
C LYS A 123 -8.50 12.91 -16.12
N LYS A 124 -9.10 12.32 -15.09
CA LYS A 124 -9.92 13.04 -14.11
C LYS A 124 -9.07 14.07 -13.37
N VAL A 125 -9.52 15.32 -13.32
CA VAL A 125 -8.83 16.40 -12.62
C VAL A 125 -8.93 16.24 -11.11
N ARG A 126 -7.96 16.80 -10.37
CA ARG A 126 -7.96 16.76 -8.93
C ARG A 126 -9.03 17.65 -8.32
N PRO A 127 -9.60 17.33 -7.13
CA PRO A 127 -10.61 18.16 -6.49
C PRO A 127 -10.18 19.62 -6.31
N TYR A 128 -8.96 19.88 -5.83
CA TYR A 128 -8.43 21.23 -5.63
C TYR A 128 -8.22 22.00 -6.96
N GLN A 129 -8.11 21.31 -8.07
CA GLN A 129 -8.04 21.94 -9.42
C GLN A 129 -9.42 22.21 -10.00
N TYR A 130 -10.42 21.41 -9.60
CA TYR A 130 -11.79 21.53 -10.08
C TYR A 130 -12.58 22.61 -9.34
N SER A 131 -12.49 22.67 -8.02
CA SER A 131 -13.27 23.60 -7.18
C SER A 131 -12.35 24.53 -6.38
N LYS A 132 -12.66 25.84 -6.41
CA LYS A 132 -11.99 26.86 -5.61
C LYS A 132 -12.29 26.78 -4.12
N ASP A 133 -13.35 26.05 -3.75
CA ASP A 133 -13.75 25.83 -2.35
C ASP A 133 -12.99 24.66 -1.70
N ILE A 134 -12.14 23.98 -2.48
CA ILE A 134 -11.32 22.86 -2.01
C ILE A 134 -9.85 23.32 -2.00
N HIS A 135 -9.20 23.18 -0.84
CA HIS A 135 -7.82 23.56 -0.64
C HIS A 135 -6.89 22.33 -0.66
N ALA A 136 -5.72 22.51 -1.25
CA ALA A 136 -4.57 21.62 -1.10
C ALA A 136 -3.33 22.51 -1.03
N ASP A 137 -2.47 22.28 -0.06
CA ASP A 137 -1.20 23.00 0.01
C ASP A 137 -0.19 22.51 -1.06
N GLU A 138 0.98 23.12 -1.08
CA GLU A 138 2.00 22.85 -2.10
C GLU A 138 2.52 21.41 -2.00
N ASP A 139 2.74 20.87 -0.80
CA ASP A 139 3.25 19.51 -0.60
C ASP A 139 2.22 18.47 -1.03
N ILE A 140 0.95 18.70 -0.70
CA ILE A 140 -0.17 17.86 -1.15
C ILE A 140 -0.30 17.90 -2.68
N ALA A 141 -0.25 19.09 -3.28
CA ALA A 141 -0.37 19.26 -4.72
C ALA A 141 0.80 18.59 -5.47
N LYS A 142 2.02 18.73 -4.96
CA LYS A 142 3.24 18.10 -5.49
C LYS A 142 3.17 16.57 -5.40
N ALA A 143 2.80 16.03 -4.24
CA ALA A 143 2.68 14.58 -4.03
C ALA A 143 1.51 13.97 -4.81
N ALA A 144 0.46 14.74 -5.08
CA ALA A 144 -0.69 14.27 -5.85
C ALA A 144 -0.33 13.93 -7.29
N GLY A 145 0.45 14.79 -7.98
CA GLY A 145 0.80 14.60 -9.41
C GLY A 145 -0.44 14.51 -10.31
N GLY A 146 -0.31 14.11 -11.54
CA GLY A 146 -1.33 13.96 -12.60
C GLY A 146 -2.77 13.57 -12.24
N PRO A 147 -3.51 12.85 -13.10
CA PRO A 147 -4.93 12.51 -12.90
C PRO A 147 -5.23 11.80 -11.58
N THR A 148 -6.43 12.04 -11.03
CA THR A 148 -6.75 11.56 -9.69
C THR A 148 -7.22 10.10 -9.65
N TYR A 149 -8.04 9.64 -10.62
CA TYR A 149 -8.69 8.33 -10.60
C TYR A 149 -7.88 7.21 -11.28
N PRO A 150 -7.73 6.02 -10.65
CA PRO A 150 -8.03 5.72 -9.27
C PRO A 150 -6.97 6.32 -8.32
N SER A 151 -7.26 6.40 -7.01
CA SER A 151 -6.31 6.88 -6.03
C SER A 151 -5.20 5.85 -5.78
N GLY A 152 -3.93 6.21 -6.12
CA GLY A 152 -2.78 5.35 -5.85
C GLY A 152 -2.55 5.10 -4.36
N HIS A 153 -2.64 6.14 -3.51
CA HIS A 153 -2.53 5.99 -2.06
C HIS A 153 -3.58 5.03 -1.50
N SER A 154 -4.84 5.13 -1.97
CA SER A 154 -5.90 4.20 -1.53
C SER A 154 -5.67 2.78 -2.05
N THR A 155 -5.05 2.62 -3.23
CA THR A 155 -4.62 1.32 -3.74
C THR A 155 -3.59 0.70 -2.80
N THR A 156 -2.51 1.44 -2.49
CA THR A 156 -1.46 0.98 -1.56
C THR A 156 -2.02 0.64 -0.18
N ALA A 157 -2.85 1.50 0.39
CA ALA A 157 -3.43 1.25 1.72
C ALA A 157 -4.31 -0.01 1.73
N ALA A 158 -5.09 -0.23 0.67
CA ALA A 158 -5.90 -1.43 0.51
C ALA A 158 -5.04 -2.69 0.34
N GLU A 159 -3.95 -2.63 -0.44
CA GLU A 159 -2.99 -3.74 -0.58
C GLU A 159 -2.38 -4.13 0.76
N VAL A 160 -1.93 -3.13 1.52
CA VAL A 160 -1.36 -3.34 2.85
C VAL A 160 -2.39 -3.98 3.79
N ALA A 161 -3.60 -3.44 3.87
CA ALA A 161 -4.64 -3.95 4.77
C ALA A 161 -5.09 -5.38 4.40
N LEU A 162 -5.29 -5.65 3.10
CA LEU A 162 -5.69 -6.97 2.62
C LEU A 162 -4.63 -8.03 2.92
N LEU A 163 -3.37 -7.77 2.56
CA LEU A 163 -2.30 -8.75 2.74
C LEU A 163 -1.89 -8.91 4.20
N LEU A 164 -1.70 -7.82 4.94
CA LEU A 164 -1.40 -7.90 6.37
C LEU A 164 -2.57 -8.47 7.18
N GLY A 165 -3.81 -8.17 6.81
CA GLY A 165 -4.99 -8.76 7.45
C GLY A 165 -5.07 -10.28 7.29
N LEU A 166 -4.46 -10.85 6.22
CA LEU A 166 -4.28 -12.29 6.05
C LEU A 166 -3.04 -12.83 6.79
N MET A 167 -1.96 -12.05 6.89
CA MET A 167 -0.73 -12.43 7.60
C MET A 167 -0.90 -12.38 9.13
N VAL A 168 -1.65 -11.39 9.61
CA VAL A 168 -1.86 -11.08 11.04
C VAL A 168 -3.36 -10.90 11.30
N PRO A 169 -4.15 -11.99 11.24
CA PRO A 169 -5.61 -11.93 11.39
C PRO A 169 -6.05 -11.34 12.74
N GLU A 170 -5.19 -11.39 13.75
CA GLU A 170 -5.40 -10.78 15.07
C GLU A 170 -5.50 -9.24 15.03
N LYS A 171 -5.00 -8.62 13.96
CA LYS A 171 -5.00 -7.17 13.74
C LYS A 171 -5.84 -6.73 12.54
N ARG A 172 -6.57 -7.65 11.92
CA ARG A 172 -7.29 -7.41 10.66
C ARG A 172 -8.18 -6.18 10.70
N ASP A 173 -9.07 -6.10 11.68
CA ASP A 173 -10.05 -5.03 11.74
C ASP A 173 -9.38 -3.67 11.89
N ALA A 174 -8.39 -3.55 12.77
CA ALA A 174 -7.61 -2.32 12.94
C ALA A 174 -6.80 -1.94 11.69
N LEU A 175 -6.32 -2.93 10.91
CA LEU A 175 -5.64 -2.67 9.64
C LEU A 175 -6.59 -2.12 8.59
N TYR A 176 -7.83 -2.61 8.53
CA TYR A 176 -8.85 -2.05 7.63
C TYR A 176 -9.27 -0.64 8.04
N GLU A 177 -9.51 -0.41 9.34
CA GLU A 177 -9.81 0.94 9.86
C GLU A 177 -8.69 1.93 9.52
N ARG A 178 -7.44 1.52 9.70
CA ARG A 178 -6.28 2.35 9.36
C ARG A 178 -6.16 2.62 7.86
N SER A 179 -6.44 1.64 7.01
CA SER A 179 -6.47 1.81 5.55
C SER A 179 -7.55 2.82 5.14
N ASP A 180 -8.70 2.79 5.79
CA ASP A 180 -9.78 3.75 5.58
C ASP A 180 -9.36 5.17 5.99
N GLU A 181 -8.79 5.33 7.19
CA GLU A 181 -8.26 6.60 7.67
C GLU A 181 -7.23 7.19 6.69
N TYR A 182 -6.25 6.38 6.29
CA TYR A 182 -5.22 6.78 5.33
C TYR A 182 -5.82 7.26 4.00
N ALA A 183 -6.84 6.57 3.49
CA ALA A 183 -7.54 6.99 2.28
C ALA A 183 -8.36 8.28 2.48
N ILE A 184 -8.99 8.45 3.66
CA ILE A 184 -9.73 9.65 4.03
C ILE A 184 -8.80 10.86 4.13
N HIS A 185 -7.56 10.70 4.60
CA HIS A 185 -6.56 11.77 4.60
C HIS A 185 -6.31 12.32 3.20
N ARG A 186 -6.29 11.47 2.16
CA ARG A 186 -6.18 11.94 0.75
C ARG A 186 -7.42 12.68 0.25
N ILE A 187 -8.59 12.33 0.76
CA ILE A 187 -9.85 13.03 0.44
C ILE A 187 -9.87 14.38 1.16
N THR A 188 -9.58 14.39 2.46
CA THR A 188 -9.57 15.61 3.29
C THR A 188 -8.54 16.63 2.81
N SER A 189 -7.38 16.18 2.33
CA SER A 189 -6.37 17.06 1.72
C SER A 189 -6.75 17.66 0.36
N GLY A 190 -7.93 17.35 -0.17
CA GLY A 190 -8.35 17.82 -1.51
C GLY A 190 -7.65 17.11 -2.68
N ALA A 191 -6.82 16.11 -2.42
CA ALA A 191 -6.04 15.43 -3.46
C ALA A 191 -6.82 14.34 -4.22
N ALA A 192 -7.87 13.76 -3.62
CA ALA A 192 -8.68 12.70 -4.21
C ALA A 192 -10.16 12.87 -3.88
N TYR A 193 -11.03 12.33 -4.74
CA TYR A 193 -12.45 12.22 -4.46
C TYR A 193 -12.78 10.93 -3.69
N PRO A 194 -13.90 10.86 -2.94
CA PRO A 194 -14.40 9.61 -2.37
C PRO A 194 -14.52 8.48 -3.39
N SER A 195 -14.95 8.77 -4.61
CA SER A 195 -15.04 7.79 -5.70
C SER A 195 -13.68 7.26 -6.15
N ASP A 196 -12.60 8.05 -6.06
CA ASP A 196 -11.24 7.61 -6.40
C ASP A 196 -10.72 6.57 -5.41
N ARG A 197 -11.12 6.67 -4.13
CA ARG A 197 -10.85 5.67 -3.09
C ARG A 197 -11.41 4.31 -3.49
N TRP A 198 -12.68 4.26 -3.89
CA TRP A 198 -13.31 3.02 -4.34
C TRP A 198 -12.59 2.41 -5.55
N GLY A 199 -12.21 3.24 -6.53
CA GLY A 199 -11.38 2.81 -7.64
C GLY A 199 -10.06 2.19 -7.17
N GLY A 200 -9.43 2.76 -6.14
CA GLY A 200 -8.22 2.23 -5.52
C GLY A 200 -8.42 0.84 -4.90
N TYR A 201 -9.48 0.66 -4.11
CA TYR A 201 -9.80 -0.65 -3.51
C TYR A 201 -10.08 -1.74 -4.55
N ILE A 202 -10.81 -1.40 -5.61
CA ILE A 202 -11.06 -2.35 -6.71
C ILE A 202 -9.75 -2.72 -7.38
N THR A 203 -8.88 -1.73 -7.66
CA THR A 203 -7.58 -1.97 -8.26
C THR A 203 -6.72 -2.90 -7.41
N ALA A 204 -6.61 -2.63 -6.10
CA ALA A 204 -5.87 -3.46 -5.16
C ALA A 204 -6.40 -4.90 -5.12
N SER A 205 -7.72 -5.06 -5.05
CA SER A 205 -8.36 -6.38 -4.99
C SER A 205 -8.10 -7.21 -6.25
N LEU A 206 -8.20 -6.59 -7.43
CA LEU A 206 -7.90 -7.24 -8.71
C LEU A 206 -6.43 -7.62 -8.82
N ALA A 207 -5.52 -6.71 -8.43
CA ALA A 207 -4.08 -6.94 -8.46
C ALA A 207 -3.69 -8.10 -7.55
N ILE A 208 -4.13 -8.09 -6.29
CA ILE A 208 -3.83 -9.15 -5.32
C ILE A 208 -4.41 -10.49 -5.78
N ASN A 209 -5.65 -10.52 -6.27
CA ASN A 209 -6.25 -11.75 -6.78
C ASN A 209 -5.41 -12.37 -7.92
N GLN A 210 -4.83 -11.55 -8.79
CA GLN A 210 -3.96 -12.02 -9.84
C GLN A 210 -2.57 -12.42 -9.31
N MET A 211 -1.97 -11.62 -8.41
CA MET A 211 -0.69 -11.93 -7.76
C MET A 211 -0.73 -13.27 -7.01
N MET A 212 -1.85 -13.58 -6.35
CA MET A 212 -2.04 -14.86 -5.63
C MET A 212 -1.95 -16.10 -6.54
N LYS A 213 -2.10 -15.96 -7.87
CA LYS A 213 -1.91 -17.05 -8.83
C LYS A 213 -0.43 -17.29 -9.14
N ASN A 214 0.43 -16.29 -8.91
CA ASN A 214 1.87 -16.37 -9.15
C ASN A 214 2.56 -17.16 -8.02
N PRO A 215 3.31 -18.25 -8.34
CA PRO A 215 3.99 -19.04 -7.30
C PRO A 215 5.10 -18.28 -6.57
N GLU A 216 5.80 -17.34 -7.25
CA GLU A 216 6.84 -16.51 -6.62
C GLU A 216 6.21 -15.55 -5.61
N PHE A 217 5.08 -14.92 -5.96
CA PHE A 217 4.34 -14.09 -5.00
C PHE A 217 3.94 -14.87 -3.74
N ARG A 218 3.41 -16.09 -3.91
CA ARG A 218 3.01 -16.91 -2.75
C ARG A 218 4.20 -17.29 -1.87
N ALA A 219 5.36 -17.60 -2.46
CA ALA A 219 6.57 -17.92 -1.72
C ALA A 219 7.07 -16.71 -0.92
N ASP A 220 7.13 -15.54 -1.56
CA ASP A 220 7.53 -14.29 -0.90
C ASP A 220 6.52 -13.88 0.19
N TYR A 221 5.21 -14.04 -0.08
CA TYR A 221 4.16 -13.80 0.90
C TYR A 221 4.33 -14.64 2.17
N GLU A 222 4.58 -15.94 2.05
CA GLU A 222 4.77 -16.80 3.23
C GLU A 222 6.09 -16.48 3.97
N THR A 223 7.12 -16.09 3.25
CA THR A 223 8.40 -15.62 3.84
C THR A 223 8.21 -14.37 4.67
N VAL A 224 7.52 -13.37 4.13
CA VAL A 224 7.23 -12.09 4.81
C VAL A 224 6.27 -12.28 5.97
N LYS A 225 5.25 -13.13 5.81
CA LYS A 225 4.36 -13.51 6.90
C LYS A 225 5.12 -14.12 8.08
N ALA A 226 6.08 -15.00 7.79
CA ALA A 226 6.92 -15.61 8.84
C ALA A 226 7.79 -14.56 9.55
N GLU A 227 8.42 -13.61 8.80
CA GLU A 227 9.16 -12.48 9.37
C GLU A 227 8.28 -11.68 10.32
N ILE A 228 7.10 -11.25 9.83
CA ILE A 228 6.19 -10.37 10.58
C ILE A 228 5.66 -11.08 11.83
N ARG A 229 5.15 -12.31 11.72
CA ARG A 229 4.62 -13.04 12.86
C ARG A 229 5.69 -13.28 13.93
N LYS A 230 6.91 -13.69 13.52
CA LYS A 230 8.05 -13.85 14.41
C LYS A 230 8.45 -12.54 15.11
N GLY A 231 8.59 -11.46 14.35
CA GLY A 231 9.00 -10.15 14.88
C GLY A 231 7.97 -9.53 15.83
N LEU A 232 6.67 -9.83 15.63
CA LEU A 232 5.57 -9.41 16.52
C LEU A 232 5.29 -10.38 17.65
N ASN A 233 6.05 -11.49 17.78
CA ASN A 233 5.83 -12.57 18.78
C ASN A 233 4.41 -13.19 18.68
N LEU A 234 3.92 -13.40 17.46
CA LEU A 234 2.65 -14.07 17.16
C LEU A 234 2.90 -15.52 16.75
N ASN A 235 2.12 -16.44 17.30
CA ASN A 235 2.23 -17.88 17.02
C ASN A 235 1.51 -18.27 15.71
#